data_4ce8fcb9412798b30d406f390f791e41
#
_entry.id   4ce8fcb9412798b30d406f390f791e41
#
_cell.length_a   1.000
_cell.length_b   1.000
_cell.length_c   1.000
_cell.angle_alpha   90.00
_cell.angle_beta   90.00
_cell.angle_gamma   90.00
#
_symmetry.space_group_name_H-M   'P 1'
#
loop_
_entity.id
_entity.type
_entity.pdbx_description
1 polymer ?
#
loop_
_entity_poly.entity_id
_entity_poly.type
_entity_poly.pdbx_seq_one_letter_code
_entity_poly.pdbx_strand_id
1 'polypeptide(L)'
;LTLIGAVVVSLPLLILYPLVLSKTNPEWFDIWFNHYSLGVFGGFHQIQTAFSLPYYLKNLLWFTLPAWPLAAWTLSRTRIHDKNWGILSLSWLVIMTALLAINPQRLQDNLVWLLPPLALLGAAQLDGLRRGAAAFLIWFGIMAFGLIAVFLWLGFFAMNYGWPAKLAERAAYFSPYYIPDIDPIPMAVALLFTPLWLWAITRKNIRGRQAVTNWAGPC
;
A
#
# COMPACT_ATOMS: atom_id res chain seq x y z
N LEU A 1 -15.41 -20.56 -12.03
CA LEU A 1 -15.05 -21.65 -11.09
C LEU A 1 -14.08 -21.16 -10.00
N THR A 2 -13.02 -20.43 -10.31
CA THR A 2 -12.04 -19.92 -9.33
C THR A 2 -12.63 -18.93 -8.32
N LEU A 3 -13.49 -18.01 -8.72
CA LEU A 3 -14.18 -17.07 -7.84
C LEU A 3 -15.12 -17.80 -6.86
N ILE A 4 -15.89 -18.75 -7.35
CA ILE A 4 -16.78 -19.57 -6.51
C ILE A 4 -15.94 -20.40 -5.51
N GLY A 5 -14.85 -21.00 -5.96
CA GLY A 5 -13.93 -21.72 -5.10
C GLY A 5 -13.30 -20.84 -4.01
N ALA A 6 -12.87 -19.63 -4.36
CA ALA A 6 -12.32 -18.67 -3.41
C ALA A 6 -13.37 -18.26 -2.36
N VAL A 7 -14.61 -17.98 -2.77
CA VAL A 7 -15.70 -17.65 -1.85
C VAL A 7 -16.02 -18.83 -0.93
N VAL A 8 -16.12 -20.05 -1.46
CA VAL A 8 -16.42 -21.26 -0.67
C VAL A 8 -15.34 -21.54 0.36
N VAL A 9 -14.06 -21.28 0.06
CA VAL A 9 -12.96 -21.47 1.01
C VAL A 9 -12.87 -20.33 2.03
N SER A 10 -13.15 -19.08 1.64
CA SER A 10 -13.05 -17.93 2.54
C SER A 10 -14.25 -17.78 3.47
N LEU A 11 -15.46 -18.20 3.04
CA LEU A 11 -16.68 -18.08 3.83
C LEU A 11 -16.59 -18.73 5.22
N PRO A 12 -16.12 -19.98 5.37
CA PRO A 12 -15.97 -20.59 6.69
C PRO A 12 -15.06 -19.79 7.62
N LEU A 13 -13.94 -19.27 7.10
CA LEU A 13 -12.99 -18.46 7.88
C LEU A 13 -13.60 -17.12 8.30
N LEU A 14 -14.33 -16.48 7.41
CA LEU A 14 -15.03 -15.22 7.69
C LEU A 14 -16.14 -15.37 8.72
N ILE A 15 -16.83 -16.51 8.74
CA ILE A 15 -17.94 -16.76 9.67
C ILE A 15 -17.42 -17.33 10.99
N LEU A 16 -16.38 -18.15 10.97
CA LEU A 16 -15.85 -18.82 12.16
C LEU A 16 -15.34 -17.83 13.21
N TYR A 17 -14.62 -16.78 12.79
CA TYR A 17 -14.09 -15.78 13.71
C TYR A 17 -15.19 -15.05 14.49
N PRO A 18 -16.21 -14.41 13.84
CA PRO A 18 -17.29 -13.76 14.56
C PRO A 18 -18.14 -14.75 15.39
N LEU A 19 -18.35 -15.99 14.94
CA LEU A 19 -19.08 -16.99 15.71
C LEU A 19 -18.34 -17.39 16.98
N VAL A 20 -17.03 -17.63 16.90
CA VAL A 20 -16.23 -17.95 18.07
C VAL A 20 -16.21 -16.76 19.03
N LEU A 21 -16.00 -15.55 18.53
CA LEU A 21 -15.97 -14.33 19.33
C LEU A 21 -17.31 -14.07 20.03
N SER A 22 -18.43 -14.26 19.34
CA SER A 22 -19.77 -14.05 19.92
C SER A 22 -20.10 -15.05 21.03
N LYS A 23 -19.51 -16.28 21.00
CA LYS A 23 -19.72 -17.29 22.02
C LYS A 23 -18.76 -17.17 23.20
N THR A 24 -17.51 -16.77 22.94
CA THR A 24 -16.48 -16.68 23.99
C THR A 24 -16.54 -15.38 24.75
N ASN A 25 -16.82 -14.26 24.05
CA ASN A 25 -16.89 -12.94 24.69
C ASN A 25 -17.84 -12.02 23.92
N PRO A 26 -19.15 -12.00 24.31
CA PRO A 26 -20.17 -11.20 23.63
C PRO A 26 -19.89 -9.68 23.63
N GLU A 27 -19.26 -9.16 24.70
CA GLU A 27 -18.93 -7.74 24.79
C GLU A 27 -17.89 -7.34 23.74
N TRP A 28 -16.84 -8.14 23.58
CA TRP A 28 -15.84 -7.93 22.53
C TRP A 28 -16.40 -8.12 21.13
N PHE A 29 -17.36 -9.04 20.97
CA PHE A 29 -18.06 -9.20 19.70
C PHE A 29 -18.85 -7.95 19.33
N ASP A 30 -19.57 -7.36 20.28
CA ASP A 30 -20.35 -6.13 20.05
C ASP A 30 -19.44 -4.94 19.69
N ILE A 31 -18.34 -4.76 20.42
CA ILE A 31 -17.33 -3.76 20.12
C ILE A 31 -16.72 -3.99 18.73
N TRP A 32 -16.31 -5.22 18.42
CA TRP A 32 -15.74 -5.56 17.13
C TRP A 32 -16.72 -5.33 15.99
N PHE A 33 -17.96 -5.77 16.14
CA PHE A 33 -18.96 -5.67 15.10
C PHE A 33 -19.41 -4.22 14.87
N ASN A 34 -19.70 -3.46 15.92
CA ASN A 34 -20.21 -2.10 15.81
C ASN A 34 -19.13 -1.05 15.59
N HIS A 35 -17.93 -1.18 16.18
CA HIS A 35 -16.87 -0.19 16.05
C HIS A 35 -15.86 -0.50 14.96
N TYR A 36 -15.45 -1.75 14.81
CA TYR A 36 -14.39 -2.10 13.85
C TYR A 36 -14.92 -2.59 12.50
N SER A 37 -16.02 -3.34 12.46
CA SER A 37 -16.55 -3.84 11.18
C SER A 37 -17.49 -2.85 10.51
N LEU A 38 -18.47 -2.32 11.22
CA LEU A 38 -19.46 -1.37 10.71
C LEU A 38 -19.22 0.07 11.18
N GLY A 39 -18.24 0.31 12.03
CA GLY A 39 -17.91 1.64 12.56
C GLY A 39 -17.60 2.67 11.49
N VAL A 40 -16.99 2.25 10.38
CA VAL A 40 -16.74 3.09 9.20
C VAL A 40 -18.05 3.66 8.62
N PHE A 41 -19.16 2.92 8.73
CA PHE A 41 -20.49 3.33 8.25
C PHE A 41 -21.41 3.85 9.38
N GLY A 42 -20.87 4.10 10.58
CA GLY A 42 -21.64 4.62 11.71
C GLY A 42 -22.25 3.55 12.63
N GLY A 43 -21.88 2.28 12.47
CA GLY A 43 -22.40 1.15 13.23
C GLY A 43 -23.72 0.58 12.67
N PHE A 44 -24.17 -0.53 13.25
CA PHE A 44 -25.34 -1.27 12.75
C PHE A 44 -26.65 -0.48 12.83
N HIS A 45 -26.80 0.33 13.87
CA HIS A 45 -28.06 1.07 14.12
C HIS A 45 -28.19 2.36 13.30
N GLN A 46 -27.11 2.90 12.77
CA GLN A 46 -27.09 4.17 12.04
C GLN A 46 -26.14 4.08 10.84
N ILE A 47 -26.41 3.16 9.92
CA ILE A 47 -25.58 3.02 8.72
C ILE A 47 -25.68 4.30 7.89
N GLN A 48 -24.58 4.99 7.78
CA GLN A 48 -24.43 6.20 6.96
C GLN A 48 -23.59 5.86 5.73
N THR A 49 -24.04 6.34 4.58
CA THR A 49 -23.28 6.26 3.35
C THR A 49 -23.08 7.66 2.78
N ALA A 50 -21.92 7.93 2.23
CA ALA A 50 -21.63 9.20 1.56
C ALA A 50 -20.94 8.94 0.23
N PHE A 51 -21.24 9.78 -0.77
CA PHE A 51 -20.55 9.67 -2.07
C PHE A 51 -19.15 10.28 -1.96
N SER A 52 -18.15 9.44 -1.80
CA SER A 52 -16.75 9.80 -1.57
C SER A 52 -15.83 9.52 -2.76
N LEU A 53 -16.36 9.03 -3.86
CA LEU A 53 -15.57 8.65 -5.05
C LEU A 53 -14.66 9.78 -5.59
N PRO A 54 -15.11 11.04 -5.73
CA PRO A 54 -14.24 12.12 -6.23
C PRO A 54 -13.02 12.37 -5.34
N TYR A 55 -13.19 12.26 -4.02
CA TYR A 55 -12.10 12.38 -3.07
C TYR A 55 -11.05 11.28 -3.28
N TYR A 56 -11.49 10.03 -3.36
CA TYR A 56 -10.57 8.91 -3.55
C TYR A 56 -9.90 8.92 -4.92
N LEU A 57 -10.61 9.26 -6.00
CA LEU A 57 -10.00 9.38 -7.34
C LEU A 57 -8.92 10.46 -7.39
N LYS A 58 -9.17 11.63 -6.77
CA LYS A 58 -8.18 12.71 -6.71
C LYS A 58 -6.92 12.28 -5.96
N ASN A 59 -7.07 11.61 -4.82
CA ASN A 59 -5.94 11.16 -4.02
C ASN A 59 -5.25 9.93 -4.63
N LEU A 60 -5.98 9.05 -5.33
CA LEU A 60 -5.44 7.89 -6.03
C LEU A 60 -4.33 8.28 -7.01
N LEU A 61 -4.50 9.37 -7.75
CA LEU A 61 -3.54 9.83 -8.76
C LEU A 61 -2.14 10.06 -8.18
N TRP A 62 -2.06 10.55 -6.95
CA TRP A 62 -0.78 10.80 -6.28
C TRP A 62 -0.31 9.61 -5.46
N PHE A 63 -1.21 9.00 -4.69
CA PHE A 63 -0.89 7.94 -3.74
C PHE A 63 -0.40 6.66 -4.41
N THR A 64 -0.96 6.31 -5.57
CA THR A 64 -0.65 5.04 -6.26
C THR A 64 0.35 5.19 -7.42
N LEU A 65 1.05 6.32 -7.53
CA LEU A 65 2.16 6.44 -8.48
C LEU A 65 3.32 5.50 -8.08
N PRO A 66 3.92 4.76 -9.04
CA PRO A 66 3.63 4.69 -10.46
C PRO A 66 2.66 3.56 -10.87
N ALA A 67 1.96 2.92 -9.93
CA ALA A 67 1.19 1.71 -10.19
C ALA A 67 -0.01 1.94 -11.14
N TRP A 68 -0.77 3.03 -10.95
CA TRP A 68 -1.96 3.27 -11.77
C TRP A 68 -1.66 3.53 -13.27
N PRO A 69 -0.61 4.29 -13.67
CA PRO A 69 -0.31 4.45 -15.09
C PRO A 69 0.14 3.14 -15.72
N LEU A 70 0.87 2.31 -14.98
CA LEU A 70 1.27 0.97 -15.42
C LEU A 70 0.07 0.03 -15.56
N ALA A 71 -0.86 0.08 -14.61
CA ALA A 71 -2.11 -0.67 -14.69
C ALA A 71 -2.94 -0.25 -15.91
N ALA A 72 -3.08 1.05 -16.15
CA ALA A 72 -3.76 1.59 -17.33
C ALA A 72 -3.08 1.14 -18.63
N TRP A 73 -1.73 1.14 -18.67
CA TRP A 73 -0.97 0.60 -19.80
C TRP A 73 -1.29 -0.87 -20.05
N THR A 74 -1.28 -1.69 -19.01
CA THR A 74 -1.61 -3.12 -19.11
C THR A 74 -3.03 -3.33 -19.62
N LEU A 75 -4.01 -2.59 -19.08
CA LEU A 75 -5.41 -2.65 -19.51
C LEU A 75 -5.58 -2.30 -21.00
N SER A 76 -4.80 -1.34 -21.51
CA SER A 76 -4.86 -0.91 -22.91
C SER A 76 -4.23 -1.92 -23.90
N ARG A 77 -3.34 -2.80 -23.42
CA ARG A 77 -2.54 -3.70 -24.27
C ARG A 77 -2.93 -5.16 -24.17
N THR A 78 -3.57 -5.57 -23.09
CA THR A 78 -3.86 -6.98 -22.81
C THR A 78 -5.36 -7.21 -22.72
N ARG A 79 -5.84 -8.29 -23.36
CA ARG A 79 -7.20 -8.80 -23.14
C ARG A 79 -7.24 -9.51 -21.79
N ILE A 80 -7.56 -8.73 -20.75
CA ILE A 80 -7.54 -9.20 -19.36
C ILE A 80 -8.54 -10.28 -19.09
N HIS A 81 -9.69 -10.28 -19.83
CA HIS A 81 -10.75 -11.28 -19.69
C HIS A 81 -10.28 -12.71 -19.98
N ASP A 82 -9.19 -12.87 -20.75
CA ASP A 82 -8.67 -14.20 -21.08
C ASP A 82 -7.71 -14.76 -20.00
N LYS A 83 -7.46 -14.00 -18.93
CA LYS A 83 -6.49 -14.35 -17.90
C LYS A 83 -7.11 -14.30 -16.50
N ASN A 84 -7.08 -15.42 -15.79
CA ASN A 84 -7.66 -15.55 -14.45
C ASN A 84 -7.11 -14.52 -13.44
N TRP A 85 -5.79 -14.25 -13.46
CA TRP A 85 -5.17 -13.24 -12.60
C TRP A 85 -5.66 -11.82 -12.91
N GLY A 86 -5.93 -11.52 -14.20
CA GLY A 86 -6.41 -10.22 -14.62
C GLY A 86 -7.86 -9.97 -14.17
N ILE A 87 -8.71 -10.99 -14.30
CA ILE A 87 -10.09 -10.94 -13.79
C ILE A 87 -10.10 -10.73 -12.28
N LEU A 88 -9.27 -11.48 -11.55
CA LEU A 88 -9.16 -11.36 -10.09
C LEU A 88 -8.72 -9.95 -9.66
N SER A 89 -7.65 -9.42 -10.27
CA SER A 89 -7.13 -8.09 -9.95
C SER A 89 -8.13 -6.98 -10.30
N LEU A 90 -8.81 -7.11 -11.45
CA LEU A 90 -9.81 -6.13 -11.87
C LEU A 90 -11.05 -6.18 -10.98
N SER A 91 -11.57 -7.37 -10.65
CA SER A 91 -12.71 -7.52 -9.75
C SER A 91 -12.41 -6.98 -8.36
N TRP A 92 -11.21 -7.24 -7.81
CA TRP A 92 -10.76 -6.65 -6.56
C TRP A 92 -10.74 -5.12 -6.63
N LEU A 93 -10.14 -4.56 -7.69
CA LEU A 93 -10.06 -3.11 -7.88
C LEU A 93 -11.46 -2.47 -7.93
N VAL A 94 -12.39 -3.06 -8.69
CA VAL A 94 -13.76 -2.57 -8.83
C VAL A 94 -14.52 -2.65 -7.51
N ILE A 95 -14.47 -3.80 -6.83
CA ILE A 95 -15.16 -4.00 -5.54
C ILE A 95 -14.64 -3.01 -4.49
N MET A 96 -13.32 -2.90 -4.33
CA MET A 96 -12.73 -1.97 -3.37
C MET A 96 -13.03 -0.51 -3.71
N THR A 97 -12.98 -0.13 -4.99
CA THR A 97 -13.35 1.22 -5.41
C THR A 97 -14.83 1.51 -5.12
N ALA A 98 -15.72 0.54 -5.33
CA ALA A 98 -17.14 0.68 -5.01
C ALA A 98 -17.36 0.84 -3.50
N LEU A 99 -16.69 0.02 -2.67
CA LEU A 99 -16.75 0.15 -1.19
C LEU A 99 -16.24 1.51 -0.72
N LEU A 100 -15.14 1.99 -1.27
CA LEU A 100 -14.60 3.31 -0.94
C LEU A 100 -15.53 4.44 -1.43
N ALA A 101 -16.21 4.26 -2.56
CA ALA A 101 -17.15 5.25 -3.09
C ALA A 101 -18.33 5.52 -2.15
N ILE A 102 -18.78 4.51 -1.39
CA ILE A 102 -19.89 4.63 -0.44
C ILE A 102 -19.42 4.89 1.00
N ASN A 103 -18.11 4.89 1.25
CA ASN A 103 -17.53 5.09 2.59
C ASN A 103 -17.72 6.55 3.05
N PRO A 104 -18.39 6.82 4.18
CA PRO A 104 -18.57 8.16 4.72
C PRO A 104 -17.27 8.76 5.28
N GLN A 105 -16.35 7.92 5.76
CA GLN A 105 -15.06 8.32 6.29
C GLN A 105 -14.04 8.47 5.15
N ARG A 106 -13.66 9.71 4.86
CA ARG A 106 -12.70 10.04 3.79
C ARG A 106 -11.26 9.94 4.29
N LEU A 107 -10.80 8.72 4.60
CA LEU A 107 -9.44 8.46 5.06
C LEU A 107 -8.54 8.07 3.88
N GLN A 108 -7.36 8.69 3.80
CA GLN A 108 -6.37 8.36 2.78
C GLN A 108 -5.80 6.95 2.94
N ASP A 109 -5.70 6.46 4.17
CA ASP A 109 -5.19 5.13 4.50
C ASP A 109 -5.97 4.00 3.80
N ASN A 110 -7.26 4.24 3.54
CA ASN A 110 -8.09 3.28 2.81
C ASN A 110 -7.63 3.03 1.36
N LEU A 111 -6.85 3.94 0.77
CA LEU A 111 -6.28 3.76 -0.57
C LEU A 111 -5.24 2.63 -0.63
N VAL A 112 -4.68 2.23 0.50
CA VAL A 112 -3.74 1.10 0.59
C VAL A 112 -4.35 -0.18 0.02
N TRP A 113 -5.66 -0.39 0.19
CA TRP A 113 -6.38 -1.56 -0.34
C TRP A 113 -6.45 -1.64 -1.86
N LEU A 114 -6.21 -0.51 -2.56
CA LEU A 114 -6.15 -0.45 -4.03
C LEU A 114 -4.74 -0.74 -4.57
N LEU A 115 -3.70 -0.66 -3.74
CA LEU A 115 -2.31 -0.88 -4.17
C LEU A 115 -2.05 -2.30 -4.70
N PRO A 116 -2.47 -3.40 -4.01
CA PRO A 116 -2.18 -4.75 -4.48
C PRO A 116 -2.73 -5.04 -5.88
N PRO A 117 -4.02 -4.79 -6.19
CA PRO A 117 -4.54 -5.04 -7.51
C PRO A 117 -3.92 -4.14 -8.59
N LEU A 118 -3.62 -2.88 -8.26
CA LEU A 118 -2.93 -1.97 -9.18
C LEU A 118 -1.48 -2.40 -9.43
N ALA A 119 -0.77 -2.88 -8.41
CA ALA A 119 0.58 -3.39 -8.55
C ALA A 119 0.62 -4.66 -9.42
N LEU A 120 -0.30 -5.59 -9.21
CA LEU A 120 -0.43 -6.80 -10.04
C LEU A 120 -0.70 -6.47 -11.51
N LEU A 121 -1.64 -5.56 -11.77
CA LEU A 121 -1.93 -5.09 -13.12
C LEU A 121 -0.74 -4.35 -13.72
N GLY A 122 -0.08 -3.49 -12.95
CA GLY A 122 1.08 -2.71 -13.39
C GLY A 122 2.30 -3.57 -13.73
N ALA A 123 2.53 -4.64 -12.94
CA ALA A 123 3.67 -5.53 -13.13
C ALA A 123 3.55 -6.43 -14.38
N ALA A 124 2.34 -6.71 -14.83
CA ALA A 124 2.08 -7.73 -15.85
C ALA A 124 2.66 -7.42 -17.24
N GLN A 125 2.85 -6.14 -17.60
CA GLN A 125 3.32 -5.71 -18.92
C GLN A 125 4.58 -4.82 -18.86
N LEU A 126 5.38 -4.96 -17.80
CA LEU A 126 6.61 -4.17 -17.64
C LEU A 126 7.63 -4.41 -18.78
N ASP A 127 7.71 -5.64 -19.26
CA ASP A 127 8.62 -5.99 -20.37
C ASP A 127 8.23 -5.34 -21.71
N GLY A 128 6.95 -4.97 -21.86
CA GLY A 128 6.43 -4.29 -23.05
C GLY A 128 6.60 -2.78 -23.04
N LEU A 129 7.18 -2.19 -21.99
CA LEU A 129 7.36 -0.74 -21.89
C LEU A 129 8.40 -0.25 -22.91
N ARG A 130 8.11 0.93 -23.51
CA ARG A 130 9.08 1.63 -24.34
C ARG A 130 10.29 2.04 -23.48
N ARG A 131 11.48 2.05 -24.10
CA ARG A 131 12.76 2.36 -23.42
C ARG A 131 12.71 3.65 -22.59
N GLY A 132 12.05 4.70 -23.12
CA GLY A 132 11.89 5.97 -22.39
C GLY A 132 11.01 5.85 -21.14
N ALA A 133 9.89 5.11 -21.20
CA ALA A 133 9.02 4.88 -20.05
C ALA A 133 9.72 4.03 -18.99
N ALA A 134 10.46 2.99 -19.38
CA ALA A 134 11.25 2.18 -18.48
C ALA A 134 12.36 3.01 -17.80
N ALA A 135 13.07 3.85 -18.55
CA ALA A 135 14.09 4.75 -17.99
C ALA A 135 13.45 5.75 -16.99
N PHE A 136 12.30 6.34 -17.34
CA PHE A 136 11.58 7.24 -16.44
C PHE A 136 11.20 6.55 -15.12
N LEU A 137 10.67 5.33 -15.17
CA LEU A 137 10.32 4.57 -13.97
C LEU A 137 11.52 4.29 -13.08
N ILE A 138 12.67 3.93 -13.68
CA ILE A 138 13.91 3.69 -12.92
C ILE A 138 14.33 4.99 -12.22
N TRP A 139 14.42 6.10 -12.95
CA TRP A 139 14.81 7.38 -12.37
C TRP A 139 13.81 7.86 -11.32
N PHE A 140 12.52 7.74 -11.58
CA PHE A 140 11.47 8.07 -10.61
C PHE A 140 11.61 7.24 -9.34
N GLY A 141 11.81 5.91 -9.48
CA GLY A 141 12.00 5.03 -8.33
C GLY A 141 13.23 5.40 -7.52
N ILE A 142 14.39 5.57 -8.17
CA ILE A 142 15.64 5.95 -7.49
C ILE A 142 15.48 7.28 -6.75
N MET A 143 14.88 8.31 -7.40
CA MET A 143 14.69 9.61 -6.79
C MET A 143 13.68 9.55 -5.64
N ALA A 144 12.52 8.91 -5.81
CA ALA A 144 11.49 8.83 -4.80
C ALA A 144 11.95 8.06 -3.57
N PHE A 145 12.44 6.82 -3.76
CA PHE A 145 12.91 6.00 -2.65
C PHE A 145 14.20 6.54 -2.04
N GLY A 146 15.10 7.13 -2.84
CA GLY A 146 16.31 7.79 -2.35
C GLY A 146 15.99 8.98 -1.46
N LEU A 147 15.06 9.84 -1.86
CA LEU A 147 14.63 10.97 -1.03
C LEU A 147 13.94 10.52 0.25
N ILE A 148 13.09 9.50 0.18
CA ILE A 148 12.45 8.92 1.37
C ILE A 148 13.51 8.34 2.31
N ALA A 149 14.46 7.57 1.78
CA ALA A 149 15.54 7.01 2.59
C ALA A 149 16.39 8.09 3.28
N VAL A 150 16.77 9.15 2.55
CA VAL A 150 17.51 10.29 3.12
C VAL A 150 16.67 10.98 4.20
N PHE A 151 15.38 11.20 3.96
CA PHE A 151 14.49 11.84 4.92
C PHE A 151 14.33 11.00 6.18
N LEU A 152 14.16 9.68 6.06
CA LEU A 152 14.05 8.77 7.20
C LEU A 152 15.35 8.73 8.03
N TRP A 153 16.51 8.65 7.37
CA TRP A 153 17.80 8.68 8.07
C TRP A 153 18.06 10.02 8.76
N LEU A 154 17.77 11.14 8.08
CA LEU A 154 17.88 12.47 8.71
C LEU A 154 16.92 12.63 9.87
N GLY A 155 15.68 12.13 9.76
CA GLY A 155 14.72 12.10 10.85
C GLY A 155 15.21 11.28 12.04
N PHE A 156 15.76 10.09 11.77
CA PHE A 156 16.36 9.24 12.80
C PHE A 156 17.50 9.95 13.54
N PHE A 157 18.44 10.57 12.82
CA PHE A 157 19.53 11.31 13.43
C PHE A 157 19.04 12.54 14.19
N ALA A 158 18.05 13.26 13.67
CA ALA A 158 17.48 14.42 14.32
C ALA A 158 16.80 14.06 15.66
N MET A 159 16.04 12.97 15.68
CA MET A 159 15.28 12.55 16.86
C MET A 159 16.16 11.89 17.93
N ASN A 160 17.17 11.11 17.54
CA ASN A 160 18.00 10.37 18.49
C ASN A 160 19.29 11.10 18.89
N TYR A 161 19.86 11.90 17.99
CA TYR A 161 21.17 12.55 18.22
C TYR A 161 21.11 14.08 18.17
N GLY A 162 19.95 14.68 17.91
CA GLY A 162 19.78 16.13 17.83
C GLY A 162 20.46 16.80 16.62
N TRP A 163 20.83 16.03 15.60
CA TRP A 163 21.52 16.55 14.41
C TRP A 163 20.77 16.20 13.12
N PRO A 164 20.59 17.14 12.18
CA PRO A 164 20.90 18.57 12.23
C PRO A 164 19.97 19.35 13.18
N ALA A 165 20.48 20.37 13.85
CA ALA A 165 19.77 21.10 14.91
C ALA A 165 18.40 21.64 14.49
N LYS A 166 18.28 22.26 13.30
CA LYS A 166 17.00 22.77 12.75
C LYS A 166 15.94 21.69 12.53
N LEU A 167 16.39 20.47 12.17
CA LEU A 167 15.48 19.34 11.95
C LEU A 167 15.06 18.74 13.31
N ALA A 168 15.97 18.68 14.26
CA ALA A 168 15.73 18.24 15.63
C ALA A 168 14.69 19.12 16.34
N GLU A 169 14.80 20.43 16.21
CA GLU A 169 13.82 21.39 16.73
C GLU A 169 12.41 21.14 16.16
N ARG A 170 12.32 20.94 14.85
CA ARG A 170 11.04 20.61 14.20
C ARG A 170 10.52 19.23 14.61
N ALA A 171 11.37 18.24 14.70
CA ALA A 171 10.99 16.91 15.16
C ALA A 171 10.46 16.93 16.61
N ALA A 172 11.09 17.66 17.50
CA ALA A 172 10.64 17.88 18.87
C ALA A 172 9.25 18.58 18.93
N TYR A 173 8.99 19.51 18.02
CA TYR A 173 7.66 20.14 17.91
C TYR A 173 6.55 19.17 17.50
N PHE A 174 6.82 18.27 16.54
CA PHE A 174 5.84 17.29 16.08
C PHE A 174 5.69 16.08 17.01
N SER A 175 6.73 15.74 17.76
CA SER A 175 6.75 14.61 18.68
C SER A 175 7.33 14.97 20.04
N PRO A 176 6.65 15.81 20.83
CA PRO A 176 7.18 16.33 22.09
C PRO A 176 7.37 15.26 23.17
N TYR A 177 6.71 14.11 23.05
CA TYR A 177 6.80 13.00 23.99
C TYR A 177 7.71 11.86 23.52
N TYR A 178 8.45 12.06 22.42
CA TYR A 178 9.37 11.05 21.93
C TYR A 178 10.56 10.88 22.88
N ILE A 179 10.73 9.69 23.40
CA ILE A 179 11.90 9.30 24.17
C ILE A 179 12.86 8.59 23.20
N PRO A 180 14.12 9.09 23.05
CA PRO A 180 15.10 8.44 22.22
C PRO A 180 15.34 7.00 22.68
N ASP A 181 14.91 6.05 21.90
CA ASP A 181 15.16 4.63 22.12
C ASP A 181 15.56 3.99 20.79
N ILE A 182 16.65 3.22 20.82
CA ILE A 182 17.16 2.54 19.65
C ILE A 182 16.88 1.06 19.80
N ASP A 183 15.76 0.61 19.22
CA ASP A 183 15.48 -0.81 19.12
C ASP A 183 16.52 -1.48 18.19
N PRO A 184 17.30 -2.47 18.67
CA PRO A 184 18.38 -3.08 17.90
C PRO A 184 17.88 -3.84 16.66
N ILE A 185 16.68 -4.41 16.70
CA ILE A 185 16.17 -5.22 15.59
C ILE A 185 15.81 -4.36 14.36
N PRO A 186 14.94 -3.33 14.45
CA PRO A 186 14.68 -2.43 13.34
C PRO A 186 15.94 -1.71 12.84
N MET A 187 16.86 -1.34 13.75
CA MET A 187 18.12 -0.71 13.38
C MET A 187 19.01 -1.63 12.55
N ALA A 188 19.15 -2.90 12.94
CA ALA A 188 19.91 -3.89 12.17
C ALA A 188 19.30 -4.12 10.79
N VAL A 189 17.97 -4.20 10.69
CA VAL A 189 17.26 -4.31 9.42
C VAL A 189 17.52 -3.10 8.53
N ALA A 190 17.43 -1.88 9.06
CA ALA A 190 17.67 -0.65 8.30
C ALA A 190 19.13 -0.55 7.79
N LEU A 191 20.11 -0.90 8.65
CA LEU A 191 21.54 -0.92 8.31
C LEU A 191 21.88 -1.97 7.25
N LEU A 192 21.16 -3.08 7.20
CA LEU A 192 21.36 -4.13 6.21
C LEU A 192 20.66 -3.78 4.88
N PHE A 193 19.45 -3.29 4.97
CA PHE A 193 18.60 -3.02 3.79
C PHE A 193 19.10 -1.82 2.99
N THR A 194 19.56 -0.75 3.65
CA THR A 194 20.03 0.46 2.95
C THR A 194 21.23 0.21 2.02
N PRO A 195 22.33 -0.45 2.44
CA PRO A 195 23.44 -0.73 1.54
C PRO A 195 23.08 -1.78 0.48
N LEU A 196 22.23 -2.76 0.79
CA LEU A 196 21.74 -3.72 -0.22
C LEU A 196 20.95 -3.02 -1.32
N TRP A 197 20.08 -2.09 -0.95
CA TRP A 197 19.32 -1.30 -1.92
C TRP A 197 20.25 -0.42 -2.76
N LEU A 198 21.21 0.30 -2.17
CA LEU A 198 22.22 1.08 -2.88
C LEU A 198 23.02 0.21 -3.86
N TRP A 199 23.43 -0.97 -3.43
CA TRP A 199 24.13 -1.92 -4.30
C TRP A 199 23.25 -2.40 -5.44
N ALA A 200 21.98 -2.68 -5.20
CA ALA A 200 21.02 -3.11 -6.22
C ALA A 200 20.84 -2.05 -7.33
N ILE A 201 20.69 -0.77 -6.95
CA ILE A 201 20.52 0.32 -7.93
C ILE A 201 21.78 0.68 -8.71
N THR A 202 22.98 0.38 -8.17
CA THR A 202 24.26 0.65 -8.85
C THR A 202 24.65 -0.44 -9.85
N ARG A 203 23.99 -1.59 -9.88
CA ARG A 203 24.29 -2.66 -10.82
C ARG A 203 24.04 -2.20 -12.27
N LYS A 204 25.09 -2.26 -13.07
CA LYS A 204 25.04 -2.03 -14.53
C LYS A 204 24.32 -3.20 -15.19
N ASN A 205 23.48 -2.97 -16.18
CA ASN A 205 22.71 -3.94 -16.98
C ASN A 205 21.29 -4.28 -16.50
N ILE A 206 20.53 -3.27 -16.14
CA ILE A 206 19.13 -3.48 -15.77
C ILE A 206 18.26 -3.08 -16.97
N ARG A 207 17.58 -4.04 -17.60
CA ARG A 207 16.61 -3.82 -18.68
C ARG A 207 15.27 -4.46 -18.32
N GLY A 208 14.15 -3.76 -18.63
CA GLY A 208 12.81 -4.28 -18.48
C GLY A 208 12.42 -4.61 -17.03
N ARG A 209 11.88 -5.79 -16.80
CA ARG A 209 11.37 -6.25 -15.50
C ARG A 209 12.44 -6.23 -14.41
N GLN A 210 13.66 -6.61 -14.73
CA GLN A 210 14.77 -6.62 -13.77
C GLN A 210 15.13 -5.23 -13.26
N ALA A 211 14.93 -4.19 -14.07
CA ALA A 211 15.15 -2.82 -13.66
C ALA A 211 14.19 -2.40 -12.53
N VAL A 212 12.92 -2.73 -12.66
CA VAL A 212 11.88 -2.34 -11.68
C VAL A 212 12.06 -3.11 -10.37
N THR A 213 12.40 -4.40 -10.42
CA THR A 213 12.62 -5.21 -9.21
C THR A 213 13.83 -4.76 -8.41
N ASN A 214 14.87 -4.24 -9.06
CA ASN A 214 16.09 -3.86 -8.37
C ASN A 214 15.99 -2.56 -7.56
N TRP A 215 15.15 -1.59 -7.93
CA TRP A 215 14.97 -0.41 -7.11
C TRP A 215 13.88 -0.59 -6.05
N ALA A 216 12.94 -1.52 -6.27
CA ALA A 216 11.92 -1.87 -5.27
C ALA A 216 12.46 -2.73 -4.11
N GLY A 217 13.68 -3.27 -4.25
CA GLY A 217 14.29 -4.19 -3.32
C GLY A 217 13.96 -5.65 -3.60
N PRO A 218 14.72 -6.57 -3.02
CA PRO A 218 14.36 -7.98 -3.06
C PRO A 218 13.10 -8.19 -2.20
N CYS A 219 11.98 -8.44 -2.85
CA CYS A 219 10.82 -9.06 -2.22
C CYS A 219 10.98 -10.57 -2.23
#